data_8c313ce19a3ca61006264bea52f2e901
#
_entry.id   8c313ce19a3ca61006264bea52f2e901
#
_cell.length_a   1.000
_cell.length_b   1.000
_cell.length_c   1.000
_cell.angle_alpha   90.00
_cell.angle_beta   90.00
_cell.angle_gamma   90.00
#
_symmetry.space_group_name_H-M   'P 1'
#
loop_
_entity.id
_entity.type
_entity.pdbx_description
1 polymer ?
#
loop_
_entity_poly.entity_id
_entity_poly.type
_entity_poly.pdbx_seq_one_letter_code
_entity_poly.pdbx_strand_id
1 'polypeptide(L)'
;MCFDAKEPKNTTNKYIKAYGNSRYSYSNILQWLNSSAAAGAWYAAQHTYDAPPTNSNVEGNWNEYNALAGFLTMLDADFVSSLLDTTYTSSYYNGTSGDYSSVEAIISKFFLASLSEVNADSDNEGTALSLFSNDSSFLMAYPTAESISNSEYTTNISTTTVHEWWLRTPYTIRADYARIITSSGNYSAYSAYDGTKGLRPLCNISGDTYVSDTVNSDGYYTLAESPYNVTLNNVTYKNVQNITYQGQPVSTLIKNGVVIW
;
A
#
# COMPACT_ATOMS: atom_id res chain seq x y z
N MET A 1 4.08 10.64 6.31
CA MET A 1 2.74 11.03 5.83
C MET A 1 1.71 10.64 6.87
N CYS A 2 0.62 11.36 7.03
CA CYS A 2 -0.45 10.94 7.94
C CYS A 2 -1.27 9.79 7.34
N PHE A 3 -1.88 8.99 8.22
CA PHE A 3 -2.81 7.93 7.84
C PHE A 3 -4.12 8.53 7.32
N ASP A 4 -4.65 9.49 8.06
CA ASP A 4 -5.85 10.26 7.73
C ASP A 4 -5.77 11.64 8.33
N ALA A 5 -6.21 12.66 7.58
CA ALA A 5 -6.08 14.05 7.97
C ALA A 5 -7.03 14.43 9.12
N LYS A 6 -6.72 15.53 9.77
CA LYS A 6 -7.54 16.09 10.84
C LYS A 6 -8.95 16.43 10.32
N GLU A 7 -9.93 15.79 10.92
CA GLU A 7 -11.34 16.06 10.63
C GLU A 7 -11.93 17.12 11.59
N PRO A 8 -12.96 17.86 11.17
CA PRO A 8 -13.71 18.72 12.09
C PRO A 8 -14.28 17.90 13.25
N LYS A 9 -14.10 18.39 14.47
CA LYS A 9 -14.64 17.72 15.66
C LYS A 9 -16.15 17.59 15.54
N ASN A 10 -16.64 16.35 15.48
CA ASN A 10 -18.06 16.06 15.52
C ASN A 10 -18.49 15.81 16.97
N THR A 11 -19.38 16.65 17.49
CA THR A 11 -19.91 16.53 18.85
C THR A 11 -21.03 15.48 18.95
N THR A 12 -21.67 15.14 17.83
CA THR A 12 -22.77 14.17 17.78
C THR A 12 -22.27 12.74 17.56
N ASN A 13 -21.24 12.56 16.73
CA ASN A 13 -20.63 11.26 16.50
C ASN A 13 -19.30 11.13 17.25
N LYS A 14 -19.33 10.42 18.37
CA LYS A 14 -18.16 10.21 19.23
C LYS A 14 -17.03 9.40 18.56
N TYR A 15 -17.28 8.80 17.40
CA TYR A 15 -16.31 8.03 16.63
C TYR A 15 -15.53 8.89 15.61
N ILE A 16 -15.97 10.12 15.38
CA ILE A 16 -15.26 11.09 14.53
C ILE A 16 -14.54 12.08 15.44
N LYS A 17 -13.22 12.06 15.37
CA LYS A 17 -12.34 12.87 16.21
C LYS A 17 -11.59 13.90 15.38
N ALA A 18 -11.16 14.96 16.04
CA ALA A 18 -10.37 16.02 15.40
C ALA A 18 -8.93 15.57 15.01
N TYR A 19 -8.57 14.31 15.23
CA TYR A 19 -7.21 13.76 15.02
C TYR A 19 -7.16 12.72 13.89
N GLY A 20 -8.06 12.82 12.93
CA GLY A 20 -8.24 11.86 11.84
C GLY A 20 -9.10 10.67 12.23
N ASN A 21 -9.27 9.74 11.31
CA ASN A 21 -10.06 8.53 11.47
C ASN A 21 -9.17 7.30 11.33
N SER A 22 -9.32 6.33 12.24
CA SER A 22 -8.55 5.08 12.22
C SER A 22 -9.13 4.01 11.31
N ARG A 23 -10.31 4.23 10.70
CA ARG A 23 -10.93 3.29 9.76
C ARG A 23 -10.21 3.34 8.42
N TYR A 24 -9.55 2.24 8.04
CA TYR A 24 -8.69 2.22 6.88
C TYR A 24 -9.42 2.52 5.57
N SER A 25 -10.65 2.00 5.40
CA SER A 25 -11.48 2.27 4.21
C SER A 25 -11.84 3.77 4.03
N TYR A 26 -11.71 4.57 5.09
CA TYR A 26 -11.99 6.01 5.09
C TYR A 26 -10.71 6.85 4.98
N SER A 27 -9.55 6.23 5.07
CA SER A 27 -8.28 6.93 5.18
C SER A 27 -7.85 7.61 3.89
N ASN A 28 -7.25 8.79 4.03
CA ASN A 28 -6.60 9.48 2.93
C ASN A 28 -5.49 8.63 2.29
N ILE A 29 -4.79 7.84 3.12
CA ILE A 29 -3.66 7.03 2.63
C ILE A 29 -4.11 5.93 1.67
N LEU A 30 -5.23 5.25 1.93
CA LEU A 30 -5.77 4.24 1.02
C LEU A 30 -6.18 4.87 -0.30
N GLN A 31 -6.86 6.03 -0.25
CA GLN A 31 -7.28 6.75 -1.44
C GLN A 31 -6.09 7.19 -2.29
N TRP A 32 -5.05 7.74 -1.66
CA TRP A 32 -3.85 8.19 -2.36
C TRP A 32 -3.05 7.03 -2.97
N LEU A 33 -2.83 5.96 -2.22
CA LEU A 33 -2.08 4.78 -2.67
C LEU A 33 -2.70 4.11 -3.91
N ASN A 34 -4.01 4.27 -4.11
CA ASN A 34 -4.74 3.62 -5.21
C ASN A 34 -5.23 4.59 -6.28
N SER A 35 -4.72 5.81 -6.29
CA SER A 35 -5.10 6.83 -7.26
C SER A 35 -4.08 6.98 -8.39
N SER A 36 -4.58 7.10 -9.61
CA SER A 36 -3.83 7.52 -10.81
C SER A 36 -4.14 8.96 -11.24
N ALA A 37 -4.73 9.76 -10.37
CA ALA A 37 -5.09 11.13 -10.68
C ALA A 37 -3.87 12.06 -10.73
N ALA A 38 -3.96 13.13 -11.54
CA ALA A 38 -2.95 14.17 -11.59
C ALA A 38 -2.75 14.86 -10.22
N ALA A 39 -1.65 15.61 -10.10
CA ALA A 39 -1.32 16.37 -8.90
C ALA A 39 -2.49 17.26 -8.45
N GLY A 40 -2.83 17.14 -7.16
CA GLY A 40 -3.95 17.88 -6.55
C GLY A 40 -5.36 17.36 -6.87
N ALA A 41 -5.50 16.29 -7.67
CA ALA A 41 -6.80 15.79 -8.13
C ALA A 41 -7.18 14.41 -7.55
N TRP A 42 -6.33 13.78 -6.72
CA TRP A 42 -6.59 12.45 -6.20
C TRP A 42 -7.59 12.41 -5.03
N TYR A 43 -7.64 13.51 -4.26
CA TYR A 43 -8.51 13.58 -3.10
C TYR A 43 -9.96 13.88 -3.49
N ALA A 44 -10.87 13.08 -2.96
CA ALA A 44 -12.31 13.38 -2.98
C ALA A 44 -12.89 12.97 -1.62
N ALA A 45 -13.64 13.87 -0.98
CA ALA A 45 -14.36 13.56 0.25
C ALA A 45 -15.35 12.43 -0.02
N GLN A 46 -15.23 11.31 0.70
CA GLN A 46 -16.10 10.13 0.60
C GLN A 46 -17.18 10.16 1.69
N HIS A 47 -16.92 10.87 2.80
CA HIS A 47 -17.79 10.99 3.95
C HIS A 47 -17.92 12.46 4.39
N THR A 48 -18.90 12.75 5.22
CA THR A 48 -19.29 14.12 5.58
C THR A 48 -18.20 14.95 6.26
N TYR A 49 -17.25 14.29 6.92
CA TYR A 49 -16.20 14.96 7.71
C TYR A 49 -14.79 14.75 7.17
N ASP A 50 -14.66 14.09 6.02
CA ASP A 50 -13.37 13.90 5.40
C ASP A 50 -12.70 15.23 5.09
N ALA A 51 -11.40 15.31 5.30
CA ALA A 51 -10.57 16.45 4.99
C ALA A 51 -9.34 16.05 4.18
N PRO A 52 -8.85 16.90 3.28
CA PRO A 52 -7.62 16.65 2.56
C PRO A 52 -6.40 16.78 3.49
N PRO A 53 -5.33 16.01 3.28
CA PRO A 53 -4.11 16.05 4.08
C PRO A 53 -3.24 17.27 3.70
N THR A 54 -3.78 18.46 4.00
CA THR A 54 -3.08 19.74 3.86
C THR A 54 -2.19 19.97 5.07
N ASN A 55 -1.25 20.91 4.97
CA ASN A 55 -0.38 21.36 6.06
C ASN A 55 -1.16 21.65 7.37
N SER A 56 -2.29 22.32 7.30
CA SER A 56 -3.13 22.63 8.47
C SER A 56 -3.89 21.45 9.06
N ASN A 57 -4.02 20.36 8.31
CA ASN A 57 -4.79 19.18 8.70
C ASN A 57 -3.91 17.99 9.10
N VAL A 58 -2.58 18.14 9.01
CA VAL A 58 -1.59 17.15 9.43
C VAL A 58 -0.91 17.61 10.71
N GLU A 59 -0.67 16.71 11.66
CA GLU A 59 0.03 17.03 12.90
C GLU A 59 1.47 17.46 12.63
N GLY A 60 1.88 18.53 13.28
CA GLY A 60 3.22 19.10 13.12
C GLY A 60 3.41 19.86 11.80
N ASN A 61 2.41 19.92 10.94
CA ASN A 61 2.46 20.54 9.61
C ASN A 61 3.55 19.91 8.71
N TRP A 62 3.75 18.59 8.82
CA TRP A 62 4.78 17.87 8.06
C TRP A 62 4.18 16.88 7.07
N ASN A 63 4.81 16.80 5.89
CA ASN A 63 4.49 15.79 4.89
C ASN A 63 3.03 15.81 4.43
N GLU A 64 2.52 17.01 4.13
CA GLU A 64 1.27 17.15 3.42
C GLU A 64 1.33 16.47 2.04
N TYR A 65 0.25 15.90 1.58
CA TYR A 65 0.26 15.20 0.29
C TYR A 65 -0.99 15.42 -0.57
N ASN A 66 -1.86 16.35 -0.17
CA ASN A 66 -3.04 16.69 -0.96
C ASN A 66 -2.71 17.24 -2.36
N ALA A 67 -1.57 17.92 -2.50
CA ALA A 67 -1.11 18.48 -3.76
C ALA A 67 -0.28 17.50 -4.62
N LEU A 68 0.11 16.33 -4.09
CA LEU A 68 0.84 15.33 -4.85
C LEU A 68 -0.05 14.69 -5.93
N ALA A 69 0.55 14.07 -6.92
CA ALA A 69 -0.14 13.16 -7.81
C ALA A 69 -0.50 11.86 -7.07
N GLY A 70 -1.50 11.14 -7.54
CA GLY A 70 -1.85 9.83 -6.99
C GLY A 70 -0.66 8.86 -7.10
N PHE A 71 -0.50 7.97 -6.12
CA PHE A 71 0.69 7.12 -5.98
C PHE A 71 0.95 6.26 -7.22
N LEU A 72 -0.09 5.74 -7.87
CA LEU A 72 0.06 4.91 -9.07
C LEU A 72 0.70 5.66 -10.25
N THR A 73 0.61 6.99 -10.30
CA THR A 73 1.25 7.76 -11.37
C THR A 73 2.77 7.88 -11.21
N MET A 74 3.30 7.58 -10.03
CA MET A 74 4.72 7.63 -9.72
C MET A 74 5.42 6.32 -10.05
N LEU A 75 4.67 5.28 -10.43
CA LEU A 75 5.14 3.95 -10.71
C LEU A 75 5.19 3.71 -12.22
N ASP A 76 6.03 2.77 -12.61
CA ASP A 76 6.08 2.30 -13.99
C ASP A 76 4.72 1.73 -14.43
N ALA A 77 4.26 2.06 -15.64
CA ALA A 77 2.96 1.67 -16.14
C ALA A 77 2.80 0.15 -16.30
N ASP A 78 3.87 -0.55 -16.71
CA ASP A 78 3.85 -2.00 -16.86
C ASP A 78 3.80 -2.67 -15.49
N PHE A 79 4.50 -2.11 -14.49
CA PHE A 79 4.36 -2.55 -13.10
C PHE A 79 2.93 -2.36 -12.60
N VAL A 80 2.33 -1.18 -12.78
CA VAL A 80 0.94 -0.92 -12.37
C VAL A 80 -0.03 -1.87 -13.04
N SER A 81 0.21 -2.24 -14.31
CA SER A 81 -0.63 -3.20 -15.04
C SER A 81 -0.53 -4.63 -14.52
N SER A 82 0.59 -5.00 -13.89
CA SER A 82 0.80 -6.32 -13.28
C SER A 82 0.20 -6.45 -11.88
N LEU A 83 -0.24 -5.35 -11.28
CA LEU A 83 -0.85 -5.34 -9.95
C LEU A 83 -2.25 -5.94 -9.97
N LEU A 84 -2.50 -6.85 -9.03
CA LEU A 84 -3.82 -7.44 -8.83
C LEU A 84 -4.68 -6.57 -7.91
N ASP A 85 -5.96 -6.48 -8.23
CA ASP A 85 -6.96 -6.01 -7.28
C ASP A 85 -7.12 -7.08 -6.19
N THR A 86 -6.63 -6.77 -5.00
CA THR A 86 -6.59 -7.70 -3.87
C THR A 86 -7.73 -7.42 -2.91
N THR A 87 -8.51 -8.46 -2.59
CA THR A 87 -9.52 -8.40 -1.52
C THR A 87 -8.87 -8.80 -0.20
N TYR A 88 -8.97 -7.95 0.80
CA TYR A 88 -8.48 -8.19 2.15
C TYR A 88 -9.47 -7.66 3.19
N THR A 89 -9.33 -8.13 4.42
CA THR A 89 -10.15 -7.69 5.55
C THR A 89 -9.46 -6.57 6.31
N SER A 90 -10.22 -5.57 6.74
CA SER A 90 -9.78 -4.54 7.68
C SER A 90 -10.79 -4.41 8.82
N SER A 91 -10.32 -4.36 10.04
CA SER A 91 -11.15 -4.06 11.20
C SER A 91 -11.40 -2.56 11.31
N TYR A 92 -12.43 -2.19 12.05
CA TYR A 92 -12.72 -0.80 12.37
C TYR A 92 -13.24 -0.65 13.79
N TYR A 93 -12.99 0.51 14.40
CA TYR A 93 -13.47 0.81 15.73
C TYR A 93 -15.00 0.97 15.73
N ASN A 94 -15.69 0.12 16.48
CA ASN A 94 -17.17 0.11 16.59
C ASN A 94 -17.69 0.78 17.88
N GLY A 95 -16.79 1.38 18.67
CA GLY A 95 -17.13 1.99 19.95
C GLY A 95 -16.86 1.10 21.16
N THR A 96 -16.45 -0.15 20.96
CA THR A 96 -16.08 -1.10 22.02
C THR A 96 -14.56 -1.20 22.12
N SER A 97 -14.01 -0.90 23.29
CA SER A 97 -12.57 -0.95 23.51
C SER A 97 -12.04 -2.39 23.44
N GLY A 98 -10.97 -2.58 22.67
CA GLY A 98 -10.32 -3.88 22.51
C GLY A 98 -11.04 -4.85 21.57
N ASP A 99 -12.08 -4.40 20.86
CA ASP A 99 -12.87 -5.26 19.96
C ASP A 99 -12.44 -5.09 18.49
N TYR A 100 -11.88 -6.15 17.90
CA TYR A 100 -11.57 -6.28 16.49
C TYR A 100 -12.59 -7.12 15.70
N SER A 101 -13.76 -7.40 16.26
CA SER A 101 -14.78 -8.23 15.61
C SER A 101 -15.50 -7.55 14.44
N SER A 102 -15.52 -6.21 14.45
CA SER A 102 -16.11 -5.44 13.36
C SER A 102 -15.13 -5.29 12.22
N VAL A 103 -15.41 -5.99 11.13
CA VAL A 103 -14.54 -6.06 9.95
C VAL A 103 -15.31 -5.70 8.69
N GLU A 104 -14.55 -5.26 7.68
CA GLU A 104 -15.05 -4.98 6.33
C GLU A 104 -14.07 -5.52 5.30
N ALA A 105 -14.58 -5.87 4.12
CA ALA A 105 -13.77 -6.24 2.98
C ALA A 105 -13.42 -5.00 2.17
N ILE A 106 -12.14 -4.85 1.82
CA ILE A 106 -11.62 -3.78 0.97
C ILE A 106 -10.97 -4.42 -0.26
N ILE A 107 -11.11 -3.77 -1.41
CA ILE A 107 -10.44 -4.18 -2.66
C ILE A 107 -9.54 -3.05 -3.10
N SER A 108 -8.25 -3.32 -3.25
CA SER A 108 -7.29 -2.34 -3.75
C SER A 108 -6.03 -2.99 -4.32
N LYS A 109 -5.24 -2.22 -5.07
CA LYS A 109 -3.94 -2.65 -5.59
C LYS A 109 -2.85 -2.57 -4.53
N PHE A 110 -2.79 -1.43 -3.83
CA PHE A 110 -1.89 -1.22 -2.70
C PHE A 110 -2.65 -1.14 -1.39
N PHE A 111 -2.08 -1.71 -0.35
CA PHE A 111 -2.63 -1.70 0.99
C PHE A 111 -1.52 -1.70 2.06
N LEU A 112 -1.86 -1.31 3.28
CA LEU A 112 -0.95 -1.43 4.42
C LEU A 112 -1.12 -2.81 5.06
N ALA A 113 -0.05 -3.34 5.65
CA ALA A 113 -0.14 -4.57 6.44
C ALA A 113 -1.01 -4.39 7.70
N SER A 114 -1.57 -5.49 8.21
CA SER A 114 -2.25 -5.53 9.51
C SER A 114 -1.34 -6.05 10.63
N LEU A 115 -1.80 -5.97 11.89
CA LEU A 115 -1.10 -6.58 13.03
C LEU A 115 -0.93 -8.08 12.88
N SER A 116 -1.96 -8.79 12.40
CA SER A 116 -1.89 -10.25 12.16
C SER A 116 -0.90 -10.56 11.04
N GLU A 117 -0.91 -9.80 9.94
CA GLU A 117 -0.02 -10.03 8.81
C GLU A 117 1.46 -9.80 9.14
N VAL A 118 1.76 -8.85 10.03
CA VAL A 118 3.12 -8.63 10.52
C VAL A 118 3.50 -9.52 11.71
N ASN A 119 2.62 -10.47 12.09
CA ASN A 119 2.83 -11.41 13.20
C ASN A 119 3.11 -10.71 14.55
N ALA A 120 2.49 -9.54 14.77
CA ALA A 120 2.70 -8.75 15.98
C ALA A 120 1.59 -8.98 17.03
N ASP A 121 0.34 -9.19 16.59
CA ASP A 121 -0.82 -9.48 17.45
C ASP A 121 -1.98 -9.99 16.56
N SER A 122 -3.07 -10.44 17.19
CA SER A 122 -4.27 -10.91 16.48
C SER A 122 -5.32 -9.79 16.38
N ASP A 123 -5.84 -9.56 15.16
CA ASP A 123 -6.77 -8.47 14.85
C ASP A 123 -7.93 -8.86 13.93
N ASN A 124 -8.06 -10.14 13.57
CA ASN A 124 -9.01 -10.66 12.58
C ASN A 124 -8.84 -10.10 11.16
N GLU A 125 -7.68 -9.55 10.81
CA GLU A 125 -7.40 -8.94 9.50
C GLU A 125 -6.49 -9.77 8.60
N GLY A 126 -6.44 -11.06 8.79
CA GLY A 126 -5.64 -11.96 7.98
C GLY A 126 -4.75 -12.88 8.81
N THR A 127 -3.73 -13.44 8.17
CA THR A 127 -2.74 -14.35 8.77
C THR A 127 -1.33 -13.83 8.55
N ALA A 128 -0.42 -14.22 9.42
CA ALA A 128 0.98 -13.81 9.35
C ALA A 128 1.61 -14.14 7.99
N LEU A 129 2.17 -13.12 7.37
CA LEU A 129 2.94 -13.27 6.13
C LEU A 129 4.28 -13.92 6.46
N SER A 130 4.72 -14.85 5.61
CA SER A 130 5.94 -15.62 5.82
C SER A 130 7.18 -14.73 5.99
N LEU A 131 7.21 -13.58 5.33
CA LEU A 131 8.26 -12.58 5.48
C LEU A 131 8.47 -12.17 6.95
N PHE A 132 7.39 -11.87 7.65
CA PHE A 132 7.46 -11.38 9.05
C PHE A 132 7.45 -12.50 10.08
N SER A 133 6.83 -13.66 9.78
CA SER A 133 6.79 -14.79 10.69
C SER A 133 8.12 -15.54 10.75
N ASN A 134 8.90 -15.53 9.68
CA ASN A 134 10.19 -16.20 9.61
C ASN A 134 11.33 -15.37 10.20
N ASP A 135 11.23 -14.02 10.12
CA ASP A 135 12.26 -13.13 10.63
C ASP A 135 11.65 -11.79 11.08
N SER A 136 11.62 -11.59 12.39
CA SER A 136 11.10 -10.36 13.00
C SER A 136 11.94 -9.11 12.70
N SER A 137 13.17 -9.26 12.18
CA SER A 137 13.99 -8.13 11.77
C SER A 137 13.35 -7.34 10.62
N PHE A 138 12.49 -7.99 9.82
CA PHE A 138 11.71 -7.32 8.79
C PHE A 138 10.65 -6.34 9.31
N LEU A 139 10.34 -6.35 10.61
CA LEU A 139 9.50 -5.31 11.23
C LEU A 139 10.23 -3.96 11.29
N MET A 140 11.56 -3.98 11.37
CA MET A 140 12.38 -2.78 11.37
C MET A 140 12.55 -2.24 9.96
N ALA A 141 11.92 -1.10 9.65
CA ALA A 141 11.99 -0.48 8.33
C ALA A 141 12.96 0.71 8.32
N TYR A 142 13.80 0.75 7.30
CA TYR A 142 14.71 1.86 7.05
C TYR A 142 14.15 2.75 5.94
N PRO A 143 14.11 4.07 6.11
CA PRO A 143 13.71 4.99 5.06
C PRO A 143 14.67 4.91 3.86
N THR A 144 14.12 5.02 2.66
CA THR A 144 14.95 5.17 1.45
C THR A 144 15.50 6.59 1.36
N ALA A 145 16.62 6.77 0.65
CA ALA A 145 17.21 8.09 0.43
C ALA A 145 16.20 9.05 -0.24
N GLU A 146 15.38 8.54 -1.15
CA GLU A 146 14.36 9.32 -1.81
C GLU A 146 13.24 9.73 -0.85
N SER A 147 12.74 8.83 0.00
CA SER A 147 11.74 9.19 1.00
C SER A 147 12.23 10.24 1.99
N ILE A 148 13.52 10.19 2.34
CA ILE A 148 14.14 11.21 3.20
C ILE A 148 14.22 12.55 2.48
N SER A 149 14.66 12.57 1.21
CA SER A 149 14.80 13.81 0.44
C SER A 149 13.47 14.53 0.19
N ASN A 150 12.37 13.77 0.17
CA ASN A 150 11.02 14.30 0.00
C ASN A 150 10.29 14.55 1.34
N SER A 151 10.94 14.27 2.49
CA SER A 151 10.32 14.45 3.80
C SER A 151 10.61 15.82 4.37
N GLU A 152 9.56 16.50 4.85
CA GLU A 152 9.70 17.73 5.65
C GLU A 152 10.07 17.42 7.11
N TYR A 153 9.78 16.20 7.59
CA TYR A 153 10.18 15.72 8.90
C TYR A 153 11.60 15.16 8.81
N THR A 154 12.53 15.82 9.47
CA THR A 154 13.97 15.50 9.38
C THR A 154 14.60 15.04 10.70
N THR A 155 13.81 14.98 11.78
CA THR A 155 14.33 14.63 13.11
C THR A 155 14.62 13.13 13.20
N ASN A 156 15.90 12.78 13.39
CA ASN A 156 16.36 11.39 13.55
C ASN A 156 15.97 10.44 12.40
N ILE A 157 15.88 10.95 11.17
CA ILE A 157 15.58 10.16 9.99
C ILE A 157 16.86 9.99 9.14
N SER A 158 17.21 8.76 8.81
CA SER A 158 18.34 8.42 7.94
C SER A 158 18.14 7.04 7.32
N THR A 159 18.89 6.72 6.27
CA THR A 159 18.88 5.40 5.64
C THR A 159 19.39 4.26 6.54
N THR A 160 20.00 4.60 7.67
CA THR A 160 20.57 3.65 8.65
C THR A 160 19.84 3.64 9.98
N THR A 161 18.79 4.46 10.14
CA THR A 161 17.99 4.54 11.36
C THR A 161 16.61 3.96 11.09
N VAL A 162 16.21 2.98 11.90
CA VAL A 162 14.86 2.38 11.81
C VAL A 162 13.81 3.45 12.10
N HIS A 163 12.80 3.51 11.27
CA HIS A 163 11.71 4.48 11.39
C HIS A 163 10.37 3.79 11.59
N GLU A 164 9.48 4.47 12.32
CA GLU A 164 8.12 4.01 12.59
C GLU A 164 7.26 4.06 11.31
N TRP A 165 6.36 3.08 11.14
CA TRP A 165 5.51 2.99 9.96
C TRP A 165 4.10 2.50 10.25
N TRP A 166 3.13 2.96 9.44
CA TRP A 166 1.71 2.69 9.60
C TRP A 166 1.33 1.25 9.26
N LEU A 167 0.41 0.70 10.05
CA LEU A 167 -0.40 -0.47 9.73
C LEU A 167 -1.84 -0.03 9.41
N ARG A 168 -2.63 -0.89 8.73
CA ARG A 168 -4.05 -0.59 8.47
C ARG A 168 -4.95 -0.81 9.69
N THR A 169 -4.50 -1.56 10.67
CA THR A 169 -5.26 -1.93 11.86
C THR A 169 -5.56 -0.71 12.72
N PRO A 170 -6.83 -0.46 13.10
CA PRO A 170 -7.18 0.62 14.01
C PRO A 170 -6.71 0.32 15.44
N TYR A 171 -6.57 1.36 16.24
CA TYR A 171 -6.44 1.18 17.69
C TYR A 171 -7.82 1.15 18.31
N THR A 172 -8.29 -0.02 18.72
CA THR A 172 -9.68 -0.26 19.15
C THR A 172 -10.07 0.37 20.51
N ILE A 173 -9.23 1.23 21.08
CA ILE A 173 -9.60 2.06 22.24
C ILE A 173 -10.06 3.46 21.81
N ARG A 174 -9.66 3.90 20.61
CA ARG A 174 -9.93 5.24 20.09
C ARG A 174 -10.16 5.21 18.59
N ALA A 175 -11.15 5.97 18.13
CA ALA A 175 -11.50 6.08 16.71
C ALA A 175 -10.48 6.88 15.87
N ASP A 176 -9.55 7.57 16.51
CA ASP A 176 -8.61 8.51 15.92
C ASP A 176 -7.14 8.06 15.99
N TYR A 177 -6.89 6.77 16.33
CA TYR A 177 -5.55 6.18 16.40
C TYR A 177 -5.46 4.94 15.54
N ALA A 178 -4.46 4.89 14.68
CA ALA A 178 -4.09 3.70 13.91
C ALA A 178 -2.85 3.03 14.49
N ARG A 179 -2.68 1.74 14.24
CA ARG A 179 -1.51 0.98 14.66
C ARG A 179 -0.28 1.34 13.84
N ILE A 180 0.87 1.23 14.50
CA ILE A 180 2.18 1.39 13.90
C ILE A 180 3.11 0.27 14.34
N ILE A 181 4.16 0.03 13.58
CA ILE A 181 5.38 -0.63 14.06
C ILE A 181 6.36 0.47 14.47
N THR A 182 6.92 0.34 15.67
CA THR A 182 7.88 1.29 16.24
C THR A 182 9.28 1.04 15.70
N SER A 183 10.20 1.96 15.97
CA SER A 183 11.62 1.82 15.62
C SER A 183 12.33 0.65 16.34
N SER A 184 11.73 0.08 17.38
CA SER A 184 12.22 -1.12 18.06
C SER A 184 11.59 -2.44 17.55
N GLY A 185 10.75 -2.39 16.49
CA GLY A 185 10.06 -3.56 15.96
C GLY A 185 8.84 -4.00 16.76
N ASN A 186 8.44 -3.26 17.80
CA ASN A 186 7.20 -3.51 18.54
C ASN A 186 6.03 -2.78 17.90
N TYR A 187 4.80 -3.18 18.19
CA TYR A 187 3.65 -2.39 17.77
C TYR A 187 3.24 -1.36 18.84
N SER A 188 2.64 -0.28 18.36
CA SER A 188 2.06 0.80 19.16
C SER A 188 0.86 1.39 18.43
N ALA A 189 0.42 2.58 18.82
CA ALA A 189 -0.62 3.33 18.11
C ALA A 189 -0.36 4.83 18.21
N TYR A 190 -0.71 5.54 17.13
CA TYR A 190 -0.56 6.99 17.04
C TYR A 190 -1.80 7.63 16.44
N SER A 191 -1.97 8.93 16.68
CA SER A 191 -3.02 9.75 16.06
C SER A 191 -2.97 9.61 14.54
N ALA A 192 -4.08 9.31 13.90
CA ALA A 192 -4.13 9.07 12.46
C ALA A 192 -3.62 10.27 11.62
N TYR A 193 -3.72 11.50 12.15
CA TYR A 193 -3.27 12.70 11.46
C TYR A 193 -1.76 13.02 11.64
N ASP A 194 -0.99 12.18 12.33
CA ASP A 194 0.46 12.35 12.52
C ASP A 194 1.21 12.23 11.20
N GLY A 195 1.88 13.30 10.78
CA GLY A 195 2.64 13.38 9.52
C GLY A 195 4.04 12.79 9.57
N THR A 196 4.50 12.26 10.72
CA THR A 196 5.89 11.81 10.90
C THR A 196 6.13 10.35 10.52
N LYS A 197 5.10 9.52 10.42
CA LYS A 197 5.25 8.07 10.20
C LYS A 197 5.55 7.73 8.74
N GLY A 198 6.29 6.64 8.55
CA GLY A 198 6.59 6.08 7.24
C GLY A 198 5.44 5.27 6.66
N LEU A 199 5.54 4.99 5.37
CA LEU A 199 4.65 4.09 4.65
C LEU A 199 5.45 2.89 4.14
N ARG A 200 4.84 1.71 4.27
CA ARG A 200 5.35 0.46 3.73
C ARG A 200 4.20 -0.29 3.07
N PRO A 201 3.78 0.14 1.88
CA PRO A 201 2.66 -0.47 1.20
C PRO A 201 3.00 -1.86 0.69
N LEU A 202 2.01 -2.74 0.71
CA LEU A 202 2.02 -4.07 0.12
C LEU A 202 1.20 -4.06 -1.15
N CYS A 203 1.52 -4.96 -2.07
CA CYS A 203 0.73 -5.25 -3.26
C CYS A 203 0.86 -6.72 -3.62
N ASN A 204 -0.07 -7.24 -4.42
CA ASN A 204 0.04 -8.54 -5.04
C ASN A 204 0.25 -8.36 -6.54
N ILE A 205 1.15 -9.14 -7.10
CA ILE A 205 1.38 -9.25 -8.54
C ILE A 205 0.94 -10.62 -9.03
N SER A 206 0.61 -10.73 -10.31
CA SER A 206 0.26 -12.03 -10.90
C SER A 206 1.42 -13.02 -10.73
N GLY A 207 1.09 -14.27 -10.38
CA GLY A 207 2.07 -15.37 -10.36
C GLY A 207 2.68 -15.68 -11.72
N ASP A 208 2.06 -15.19 -12.80
CA ASP A 208 2.56 -15.29 -14.17
C ASP A 208 3.49 -14.13 -14.57
N THR A 209 3.81 -13.21 -13.63
CA THR A 209 4.71 -12.10 -13.88
C THR A 209 6.14 -12.60 -14.04
N TYR A 210 6.76 -12.27 -15.16
CA TYR A 210 8.16 -12.62 -15.41
C TYR A 210 9.08 -11.70 -14.63
N VAL A 211 10.14 -12.30 -14.10
CA VAL A 211 11.24 -11.60 -13.44
C VAL A 211 12.56 -11.99 -14.08
N SER A 212 13.58 -11.16 -13.91
CA SER A 212 14.92 -11.45 -14.40
C SER A 212 15.46 -12.78 -13.82
N ASP A 213 16.22 -13.53 -14.62
CA ASP A 213 16.84 -14.78 -14.17
C ASP A 213 17.94 -14.56 -13.12
N THR A 214 18.45 -13.33 -13.03
CA THR A 214 19.52 -12.95 -12.11
C THR A 214 19.12 -11.70 -11.33
N VAL A 215 19.64 -11.58 -10.12
CA VAL A 215 19.50 -10.37 -9.31
C VAL A 215 20.34 -9.24 -9.86
N ASN A 216 19.89 -8.00 -9.70
CA ASN A 216 20.64 -6.80 -10.02
C ASN A 216 21.76 -6.54 -9.00
N SER A 217 22.50 -5.44 -9.15
CA SER A 217 23.59 -5.04 -8.24
C SER A 217 23.13 -4.86 -6.78
N ASP A 218 21.85 -4.60 -6.58
CA ASP A 218 21.25 -4.36 -5.25
C ASP A 218 20.67 -5.64 -4.63
N GLY A 219 20.80 -6.78 -5.33
CA GLY A 219 20.34 -8.09 -4.85
C GLY A 219 18.86 -8.39 -5.12
N TYR A 220 18.20 -7.63 -5.98
CA TYR A 220 16.78 -7.80 -6.31
C TYR A 220 16.56 -8.33 -7.72
N TYR A 221 15.53 -9.14 -7.90
CA TYR A 221 14.99 -9.45 -9.21
C TYR A 221 14.24 -8.23 -9.75
N THR A 222 14.37 -7.99 -11.05
CA THR A 222 13.61 -6.93 -11.75
C THR A 222 12.48 -7.56 -12.55
N LEU A 223 11.41 -6.81 -12.76
CA LEU A 223 10.37 -7.23 -13.70
C LEU A 223 10.98 -7.36 -15.09
N ALA A 224 10.66 -8.45 -15.76
CA ALA A 224 11.11 -8.73 -17.11
C ALA A 224 9.92 -8.81 -18.06
N GLU A 225 10.15 -8.46 -19.32
CA GLU A 225 9.18 -8.78 -20.36
C GLU A 225 9.10 -10.31 -20.53
N SER A 226 7.90 -10.81 -20.84
CA SER A 226 7.76 -12.21 -21.23
C SER A 226 8.71 -12.49 -22.39
N PRO A 227 9.49 -13.58 -22.35
CA PRO A 227 10.33 -13.98 -23.47
C PRO A 227 9.50 -14.32 -24.72
N TYR A 228 8.22 -14.46 -24.57
CA TYR A 228 7.31 -14.84 -25.65
C TYR A 228 6.62 -13.62 -26.25
N ASN A 229 7.30 -12.95 -27.17
CA ASN A 229 6.72 -11.93 -28.03
C ASN A 229 6.33 -12.57 -29.36
N VAL A 230 5.04 -12.57 -29.70
CA VAL A 230 4.55 -13.15 -30.96
C VAL A 230 4.21 -12.04 -31.94
N THR A 231 4.85 -12.04 -33.12
CA THR A 231 4.51 -11.10 -34.20
C THR A 231 3.67 -11.80 -35.26
N LEU A 232 2.42 -11.38 -35.39
CA LEU A 232 1.49 -11.84 -36.41
C LEU A 232 1.05 -10.66 -37.27
N ASN A 233 1.15 -10.81 -38.59
CA ASN A 233 0.73 -9.77 -39.55
C ASN A 233 1.33 -8.38 -39.26
N ASN A 234 2.61 -8.30 -38.92
CA ASN A 234 3.35 -7.09 -38.54
C ASN A 234 2.86 -6.42 -37.24
N VAL A 235 2.04 -7.08 -36.46
CA VAL A 235 1.66 -6.66 -35.11
C VAL A 235 2.40 -7.53 -34.11
N THR A 236 3.18 -6.92 -33.23
CA THR A 236 3.86 -7.63 -32.14
C THR A 236 2.98 -7.65 -30.92
N TYR A 237 2.62 -8.84 -30.49
CA TYR A 237 1.94 -9.11 -29.23
C TYR A 237 3.01 -9.38 -28.18
N LYS A 238 3.12 -8.51 -27.21
CA LYS A 238 4.07 -8.66 -26.08
C LYS A 238 3.44 -9.48 -24.97
N ASN A 239 4.29 -10.13 -24.19
CA ASN A 239 3.87 -10.85 -22.98
C ASN A 239 2.80 -11.92 -23.23
N VAL A 240 2.91 -12.62 -24.36
CA VAL A 240 1.93 -13.66 -24.71
C VAL A 240 2.10 -14.85 -23.76
N GLN A 241 1.06 -15.12 -22.96
CA GLN A 241 1.06 -16.22 -22.00
C GLN A 241 0.35 -17.47 -22.53
N ASN A 242 -0.68 -17.27 -23.34
CA ASN A 242 -1.46 -18.36 -23.93
C ASN A 242 -1.89 -18.03 -25.37
N ILE A 243 -1.65 -18.96 -26.25
CA ILE A 243 -2.21 -18.91 -27.60
C ILE A 243 -3.25 -20.02 -27.73
N THR A 244 -4.44 -19.68 -28.17
CA THR A 244 -5.48 -20.67 -28.48
C THR A 244 -5.85 -20.59 -29.96
N TYR A 245 -6.12 -21.74 -30.55
CA TYR A 245 -6.71 -21.86 -31.86
C TYR A 245 -8.00 -22.68 -31.78
N GLN A 246 -9.10 -22.13 -32.21
CA GLN A 246 -10.44 -22.74 -32.06
C GLN A 246 -10.75 -23.20 -30.63
N GLY A 247 -10.31 -22.40 -29.63
CA GLY A 247 -10.54 -22.68 -28.22
C GLY A 247 -9.62 -23.75 -27.62
N GLN A 248 -8.66 -24.29 -28.38
CA GLN A 248 -7.67 -25.25 -27.88
C GLN A 248 -6.33 -24.57 -27.68
N PRO A 249 -5.60 -24.90 -26.57
CA PRO A 249 -4.27 -24.38 -26.35
C PRO A 249 -3.32 -24.76 -27.50
N VAL A 250 -2.53 -23.80 -27.96
CA VAL A 250 -1.47 -24.02 -28.95
C VAL A 250 -0.16 -24.25 -28.19
N SER A 251 0.43 -25.44 -28.34
CA SER A 251 1.70 -25.78 -27.68
C SER A 251 2.94 -25.35 -28.48
N THR A 252 2.78 -25.08 -29.76
CA THR A 252 3.90 -24.70 -30.63
C THR A 252 3.39 -23.83 -31.77
N LEU A 253 4.01 -22.69 -32.01
CA LEU A 253 3.77 -21.83 -33.16
C LEU A 253 5.03 -21.76 -34.00
N ILE A 254 4.89 -22.05 -35.29
CA ILE A 254 6.02 -22.06 -36.23
C ILE A 254 5.81 -20.96 -37.27
N LYS A 255 6.79 -20.13 -37.51
CA LYS A 255 6.83 -19.14 -38.59
C LYS A 255 8.07 -19.38 -39.45
N ASN A 256 7.86 -19.62 -40.76
CA ASN A 256 8.96 -19.88 -41.72
C ASN A 256 9.90 -21.03 -41.28
N GLY A 257 9.38 -22.07 -40.66
CA GLY A 257 10.13 -23.22 -40.19
C GLY A 257 10.87 -22.99 -38.84
N VAL A 258 10.70 -21.83 -38.21
CA VAL A 258 11.28 -21.52 -36.90
C VAL A 258 10.17 -21.55 -35.84
N VAL A 259 10.44 -22.26 -34.74
CA VAL A 259 9.55 -22.26 -33.57
C VAL A 259 9.62 -20.87 -32.94
N ILE A 260 8.45 -20.24 -32.81
CA ILE A 260 8.32 -18.88 -32.24
C ILE A 260 7.43 -18.86 -30.97
N TRP A 261 6.92 -20.03 -30.58
CA TRP A 261 6.17 -20.29 -29.35
C TRP A 261 6.31 -21.73 -28.91
#